data_e687c3dad829c964cdc18b726ea4e2fa
#
_entry.id   e687c3dad829c964cdc18b726ea4e2fa
#
_cell.length_a   1.000
_cell.length_b   1.000
_cell.length_c   1.000
_cell.angle_alpha   90.00
_cell.angle_beta   90.00
_cell.angle_gamma   90.00
#
_symmetry.space_group_name_H-M   'P 1'
#
loop_
_entity.id
_entity.type
_entity.pdbx_description
1 polymer ?
#
loop_
_entity_poly.entity_id
_entity_poly.type
_entity_poly.pdbx_seq_one_letter_code
_entity_poly.pdbx_strand_id
1 'polypeptide(L)'
;MRQIIIIFALTFVCAQNVQGTLSPVVTYWKTLTQEEKEIFLFSYLTQVYETHSELKENVGYGGITEWYYNNRAEMVYGIFDQLELVRISEIVKWVDEFYSHGEYANKPFVEALEFAYRFAEASGSNMWEKYENLKFDRIKPGKE
;
A
#
# COMPACT_ATOMS: atom_id res chain seq x y z
N MET A 1 53.95 -17.31 33.06
CA MET A 1 52.60 -17.76 32.68
C MET A 1 51.60 -16.70 33.11
N ARG A 2 51.42 -15.73 32.24
CA ARG A 2 50.56 -14.54 32.49
C ARG A 2 49.90 -14.18 31.16
N GLN A 3 48.60 -13.90 31.24
CA GLN A 3 47.86 -13.13 30.24
C GLN A 3 47.45 -13.81 28.93
N ILE A 4 46.46 -14.71 28.97
CA ILE A 4 45.57 -15.02 27.86
C ILE A 4 44.12 -15.14 28.37
N ILE A 5 43.59 -14.15 29.06
CA ILE A 5 42.20 -14.15 29.54
C ILE A 5 41.53 -12.77 29.32
N ILE A 6 41.82 -12.05 28.28
CA ILE A 6 41.13 -10.76 28.01
C ILE A 6 40.81 -10.55 26.53
N ILE A 7 40.30 -11.54 25.80
CA ILE A 7 39.78 -11.28 24.44
C ILE A 7 38.49 -12.07 24.16
N PHE A 8 37.67 -12.34 25.14
CA PHE A 8 36.41 -13.03 24.92
C PHE A 8 35.16 -12.26 25.39
N ALA A 9 35.27 -10.96 25.55
CA ALA A 9 34.19 -10.13 26.10
C ALA A 9 33.75 -8.97 25.19
N LEU A 10 33.98 -9.02 23.88
CA LEU A 10 33.63 -7.88 22.99
C LEU A 10 33.04 -8.26 21.64
N THR A 11 32.32 -9.38 21.56
CA THR A 11 31.45 -9.66 20.40
C THR A 11 30.01 -9.91 20.85
N PHE A 12 29.52 -9.13 21.81
CA PHE A 12 28.10 -8.86 21.92
C PHE A 12 27.81 -7.75 20.90
N VAL A 13 28.00 -8.08 19.62
CA VAL A 13 27.46 -7.27 18.55
C VAL A 13 25.96 -7.28 18.76
N CYS A 14 25.42 -6.14 19.18
CA CYS A 14 24.03 -5.83 19.16
C CYS A 14 23.49 -6.21 17.77
N ALA A 15 22.87 -7.37 17.65
CA ALA A 15 21.83 -7.58 16.66
C ALA A 15 20.71 -6.60 17.07
N GLN A 16 20.88 -5.34 16.72
CA GLN A 16 19.77 -4.41 16.70
C GLN A 16 18.82 -5.02 15.68
N ASN A 17 17.77 -5.64 16.20
CA ASN A 17 16.56 -5.86 15.44
C ASN A 17 16.20 -4.48 14.90
N VAL A 18 16.51 -4.24 13.65
CA VAL A 18 15.88 -3.18 12.88
C VAL A 18 14.44 -3.64 12.71
N GLN A 19 13.66 -3.48 13.77
CA GLN A 19 12.21 -3.41 13.64
C GLN A 19 11.99 -2.18 12.77
N GLY A 20 11.73 -2.43 11.49
CA GLY A 20 11.43 -1.37 10.55
C GLY A 20 10.35 -0.49 11.18
N THR A 21 10.69 0.76 11.47
CA THR A 21 9.72 1.71 12.01
C THR A 21 8.58 1.82 11.01
N LEU A 22 7.35 1.60 11.49
CA LEU A 22 6.15 1.81 10.69
C LEU A 22 6.21 3.19 10.03
N SER A 23 5.78 3.29 8.79
CA SER A 23 5.67 4.59 8.15
C SER A 23 4.72 5.48 8.98
N PRO A 24 4.95 6.80 9.06
CA PRO A 24 4.06 7.71 9.78
C PRO A 24 2.59 7.59 9.33
N VAL A 25 2.37 7.35 8.04
CA VAL A 25 1.03 7.16 7.47
C VAL A 25 0.37 5.91 8.04
N VAL A 26 1.08 4.79 8.09
CA VAL A 26 0.57 3.52 8.64
C VAL A 26 0.31 3.62 10.13
N THR A 27 1.22 4.28 10.86
CA THR A 27 1.05 4.53 12.30
C THR A 27 -0.22 5.33 12.56
N TYR A 28 -0.44 6.40 11.80
CA TYR A 28 -1.63 7.24 11.92
C TYR A 28 -2.89 6.47 11.52
N TRP A 29 -2.88 5.77 10.39
CA TRP A 29 -4.00 4.93 9.93
C TRP A 29 -4.53 3.99 11.01
N LYS A 30 -3.64 3.36 11.76
CA LYS A 30 -4.01 2.42 12.83
C LYS A 30 -4.69 3.07 14.05
N THR A 31 -4.63 4.39 14.18
CA THR A 31 -5.29 5.13 15.27
C THR A 31 -6.68 5.62 14.90
N LEU A 32 -7.04 5.58 13.61
CA LEU A 32 -8.29 6.13 13.11
C LEU A 32 -9.47 5.16 13.32
N THR A 33 -10.64 5.73 13.57
CA THR A 33 -11.92 5.02 13.47
C THR A 33 -12.26 4.70 12.02
N GLN A 34 -13.26 3.86 11.77
CA GLN A 34 -13.70 3.50 10.42
C GLN A 34 -14.07 4.73 9.58
N GLU A 35 -14.87 5.63 10.15
CA GLU A 35 -15.30 6.85 9.48
C GLU A 35 -14.12 7.79 9.17
N GLU A 36 -13.22 7.96 10.12
CA GLU A 36 -12.00 8.76 9.91
C GLU A 36 -11.08 8.16 8.83
N LYS A 37 -11.00 6.83 8.72
CA LYS A 37 -10.28 6.15 7.65
C LYS A 37 -10.89 6.40 6.28
N GLU A 38 -12.21 6.42 6.17
CA GLU A 38 -12.90 6.75 4.92
C GLU A 38 -12.59 8.18 4.47
N ILE A 39 -12.65 9.13 5.40
CA ILE A 39 -12.30 10.54 5.15
C ILE A 39 -10.83 10.66 4.76
N PHE A 40 -9.93 10.01 5.51
CA PHE A 40 -8.50 10.01 5.22
C PHE A 40 -8.21 9.44 3.83
N LEU A 41 -8.80 8.29 3.51
CA LEU A 41 -8.61 7.64 2.23
C LEU A 41 -9.10 8.52 1.07
N PHE A 42 -10.31 9.07 1.18
CA PHE A 42 -10.84 9.97 0.15
C PHE A 42 -9.96 11.20 -0.05
N SER A 43 -9.48 11.80 1.05
CA SER A 43 -8.55 12.93 0.99
C SER A 43 -7.23 12.57 0.33
N TYR A 44 -6.68 11.38 0.62
CA TYR A 44 -5.47 10.88 -0.02
C TYR A 44 -5.66 10.69 -1.53
N LEU A 45 -6.77 10.07 -1.95
CA LEU A 45 -7.10 9.87 -3.36
C LEU A 45 -7.23 11.21 -4.10
N THR A 46 -7.95 12.17 -3.50
CA THR A 46 -8.12 13.52 -4.05
C THR A 46 -6.77 14.22 -4.20
N GLN A 47 -5.91 14.15 -3.19
CA GLN A 47 -4.57 14.75 -3.26
C GLN A 47 -3.71 14.15 -4.39
N VAL A 48 -3.76 12.84 -4.59
CA VAL A 48 -3.03 12.19 -5.68
C VAL A 48 -3.58 12.63 -7.05
N TYR A 49 -4.90 12.69 -7.19
CA TYR A 49 -5.56 13.14 -8.41
C TYR A 49 -5.20 14.59 -8.75
N GLU A 50 -5.30 15.50 -7.79
CA GLU A 50 -4.98 16.92 -7.98
C GLU A 50 -3.50 17.12 -8.30
N THR A 51 -2.59 16.44 -7.59
CA THR A 51 -1.16 16.51 -7.87
C THR A 51 -0.85 16.08 -9.31
N HIS A 52 -1.47 15.01 -9.81
CA HIS A 52 -1.29 14.62 -11.20
C HIS A 52 -1.82 15.66 -12.17
N SER A 53 -2.98 16.25 -11.88
CA SER A 53 -3.56 17.31 -12.70
C SER A 53 -2.68 18.55 -12.76
N GLU A 54 -2.11 18.98 -11.63
CA GLU A 54 -1.17 20.08 -11.55
C GLU A 54 0.14 19.79 -12.31
N LEU A 55 0.67 18.57 -12.22
CA LEU A 55 1.86 18.17 -12.99
C LEU A 55 1.59 18.22 -14.50
N LYS A 56 0.43 17.77 -14.96
CA LYS A 56 0.03 17.86 -16.37
C LYS A 56 -0.04 19.30 -16.84
N GLU A 57 -0.63 20.18 -16.05
CA GLU A 57 -0.87 21.57 -16.42
C GLU A 57 0.44 22.39 -16.38
N ASN A 58 1.27 22.23 -15.36
CA ASN A 58 2.41 23.10 -15.12
C ASN A 58 3.74 22.56 -15.65
N VAL A 59 3.87 21.23 -15.80
CA VAL A 59 5.10 20.57 -16.27
C VAL A 59 4.90 19.94 -17.65
N GLY A 60 3.68 19.57 -18.00
CA GLY A 60 3.34 18.88 -19.24
C GLY A 60 3.45 17.35 -19.11
N TYR A 61 3.22 16.67 -20.26
CA TYR A 61 3.34 15.21 -20.34
C TYR A 61 4.79 14.78 -20.51
N GLY A 62 5.17 13.67 -19.88
CA GLY A 62 6.48 13.06 -19.94
C GLY A 62 7.25 13.17 -18.60
N GLY A 63 8.38 12.49 -18.52
CA GLY A 63 9.27 12.51 -17.38
C GLY A 63 8.56 12.24 -16.04
N ILE A 64 8.56 13.24 -15.16
CA ILE A 64 8.01 13.08 -13.81
C ILE A 64 6.49 12.91 -13.80
N THR A 65 5.77 13.55 -14.72
CA THR A 65 4.29 13.45 -14.83
C THR A 65 3.90 12.02 -15.20
N GLU A 66 4.58 11.43 -16.18
CA GLU A 66 4.35 10.06 -16.60
C GLU A 66 4.73 9.06 -15.48
N TRP A 67 5.87 9.29 -14.82
CA TRP A 67 6.26 8.47 -13.67
C TRP A 67 5.22 8.53 -12.55
N TYR A 68 4.72 9.74 -12.23
CA TYR A 68 3.72 9.93 -11.19
C TYR A 68 2.40 9.26 -11.55
N TYR A 69 1.97 9.37 -12.80
CA TYR A 69 0.80 8.67 -13.29
C TYR A 69 0.93 7.17 -13.10
N ASN A 70 1.96 6.55 -13.67
CA ASN A 70 2.14 5.10 -13.66
C ASN A 70 2.35 4.51 -12.25
N ASN A 71 2.89 5.29 -11.33
CA ASN A 71 3.23 4.77 -9.99
C ASN A 71 2.26 5.21 -8.88
N ARG A 72 1.34 6.14 -9.16
CA ARG A 72 0.44 6.71 -8.15
C ARG A 72 -0.97 6.96 -8.66
N ALA A 73 -1.11 7.67 -9.76
CA ALA A 73 -2.38 8.24 -10.15
C ALA A 73 -3.26 7.27 -10.96
N GLU A 74 -2.70 6.36 -11.75
CA GLU A 74 -3.46 5.41 -12.57
C GLU A 74 -4.50 4.64 -11.75
N MET A 75 -4.07 4.04 -10.63
CA MET A 75 -4.96 3.33 -9.70
C MET A 75 -6.03 4.26 -9.11
N VAL A 76 -5.66 5.50 -8.77
CA VAL A 76 -6.59 6.48 -8.19
C VAL A 76 -7.67 6.86 -9.20
N TYR A 77 -7.31 7.06 -10.47
CA TYR A 77 -8.29 7.24 -11.54
C TYR A 77 -9.23 6.04 -11.67
N GLY A 78 -8.68 4.81 -11.63
CA GLY A 78 -9.47 3.59 -11.63
C GLY A 78 -10.45 3.52 -10.46
N ILE A 79 -10.03 3.90 -9.25
CA ILE A 79 -10.92 3.96 -8.08
C ILE A 79 -12.03 4.99 -8.29
N PHE A 80 -11.71 6.20 -8.77
CA PHE A 80 -12.72 7.23 -9.01
C PHE A 80 -13.72 6.85 -10.09
N ASP A 81 -13.28 6.20 -11.16
CA ASP A 81 -14.16 5.71 -12.22
C ASP A 81 -15.15 4.64 -11.72
N GLN A 82 -14.81 3.97 -10.64
CA GLN A 82 -15.60 2.86 -10.06
C GLN A 82 -16.32 3.21 -8.77
N LEU A 83 -16.26 4.45 -8.28
CA LEU A 83 -16.86 4.85 -6.99
C LEU A 83 -18.37 4.57 -6.88
N GLU A 84 -19.10 4.44 -7.99
CA GLU A 84 -20.49 4.02 -7.99
C GLU A 84 -20.65 2.52 -7.67
N LEU A 85 -19.65 1.70 -7.98
CA LEU A 85 -19.65 0.24 -7.81
C LEU A 85 -18.89 -0.20 -6.58
N VAL A 86 -17.77 0.45 -6.28
CA VAL A 86 -16.88 0.14 -5.17
C VAL A 86 -16.96 1.25 -4.12
N ARG A 87 -17.44 0.91 -2.94
CA ARG A 87 -17.54 1.87 -1.83
C ARG A 87 -16.18 2.13 -1.20
N ILE A 88 -15.92 3.37 -0.80
CA ILE A 88 -14.71 3.74 -0.03
C ILE A 88 -14.55 2.85 1.21
N SER A 89 -15.65 2.55 1.90
CA SER A 89 -15.67 1.64 3.06
C SER A 89 -15.16 0.22 2.74
N GLU A 90 -15.40 -0.27 1.55
CA GLU A 90 -14.89 -1.59 1.11
C GLU A 90 -13.37 -1.53 0.89
N ILE A 91 -12.86 -0.47 0.29
CA ILE A 91 -11.41 -0.27 0.13
C ILE A 91 -10.73 -0.14 1.50
N VAL A 92 -11.30 0.64 2.42
CA VAL A 92 -10.81 0.76 3.81
C VAL A 92 -10.69 -0.61 4.48
N LYS A 93 -11.72 -1.44 4.36
CA LYS A 93 -11.71 -2.80 4.90
C LYS A 93 -10.53 -3.64 4.38
N TRP A 94 -10.23 -3.56 3.08
CA TRP A 94 -9.12 -4.31 2.50
C TRP A 94 -7.75 -3.71 2.85
N VAL A 95 -7.65 -2.41 3.07
CA VAL A 95 -6.44 -1.78 3.63
C VAL A 95 -6.19 -2.27 5.06
N ASP A 96 -7.25 -2.37 5.89
CA ASP A 96 -7.15 -2.91 7.24
C ASP A 96 -6.73 -4.38 7.23
N GLU A 97 -7.31 -5.17 6.32
CA GLU A 97 -6.93 -6.56 6.14
C GLU A 97 -5.45 -6.70 5.76
N PHE A 98 -4.95 -5.90 4.83
CA PHE A 98 -3.54 -5.88 4.47
C PHE A 98 -2.63 -5.63 5.68
N TYR A 99 -2.94 -4.62 6.49
CA TYR A 99 -2.13 -4.28 7.66
C TYR A 99 -2.40 -5.15 8.90
N SER A 100 -3.37 -6.06 8.85
CA SER A 100 -3.58 -7.07 9.88
C SER A 100 -2.48 -8.15 9.84
N HIS A 101 -1.86 -8.36 8.69
CA HIS A 101 -0.77 -9.29 8.50
C HIS A 101 0.58 -8.68 8.91
N GLY A 102 1.26 -9.31 9.86
CA GLY A 102 2.51 -8.80 10.44
C GLY A 102 3.61 -8.54 9.41
N GLU A 103 3.69 -9.37 8.37
CA GLU A 103 4.65 -9.24 7.27
C GLU A 103 4.42 -8.00 6.39
N TYR A 104 3.19 -7.46 6.38
CA TYR A 104 2.85 -6.26 5.61
C TYR A 104 2.80 -4.99 6.45
N ALA A 105 2.97 -5.10 7.76
CA ALA A 105 2.83 -3.97 8.69
C ALA A 105 3.74 -2.78 8.38
N ASN A 106 4.89 -3.02 7.74
CA ASN A 106 5.87 -1.99 7.35
C ASN A 106 5.82 -1.61 5.86
N LYS A 107 4.88 -2.17 5.10
CA LYS A 107 4.74 -1.87 3.69
C LYS A 107 4.18 -0.47 3.46
N PRO A 108 4.58 0.21 2.36
CA PRO A 108 4.04 1.52 2.01
C PRO A 108 2.53 1.52 1.84
N PHE A 109 1.87 2.63 2.18
CA PHE A 109 0.42 2.77 2.06
C PHE A 109 -0.10 2.54 0.64
N VAL A 110 0.68 2.91 -0.37
CA VAL A 110 0.32 2.66 -1.77
C VAL A 110 0.22 1.17 -2.12
N GLU A 111 1.05 0.31 -1.52
CA GLU A 111 0.96 -1.14 -1.72
C GLU A 111 -0.33 -1.71 -1.09
N ALA A 112 -0.69 -1.21 0.09
CA ALA A 112 -1.94 -1.57 0.74
C ALA A 112 -3.16 -1.12 -0.08
N LEU A 113 -3.10 0.06 -0.66
CA LEU A 113 -4.17 0.58 -1.50
C LEU A 113 -4.30 -0.20 -2.81
N GLU A 114 -3.19 -0.58 -3.44
CA GLU A 114 -3.19 -1.44 -4.64
C GLU A 114 -3.80 -2.82 -4.34
N PHE A 115 -3.42 -3.41 -3.23
CA PHE A 115 -4.02 -4.66 -2.76
C PHE A 115 -5.54 -4.49 -2.56
N ALA A 116 -5.95 -3.45 -1.84
CA ALA A 116 -7.34 -3.17 -1.52
C ALA A 116 -8.19 -2.97 -2.78
N TYR A 117 -7.68 -2.21 -3.75
CA TYR A 117 -8.37 -1.96 -5.01
C TYR A 117 -8.58 -3.26 -5.81
N ARG A 118 -7.55 -4.07 -5.96
CA ARG A 118 -7.64 -5.37 -6.63
C ARG A 118 -8.64 -6.31 -5.97
N PHE A 119 -8.69 -6.32 -4.63
CA PHE A 119 -9.66 -7.14 -3.89
C PHE A 119 -11.08 -6.60 -3.95
N ALA A 120 -11.26 -5.27 -4.00
CA ALA A 120 -12.56 -4.66 -4.18
C ALA A 120 -13.16 -5.01 -5.56
N GLU A 121 -12.32 -5.00 -6.62
CA GLU A 121 -12.73 -5.36 -7.99
C GLU A 121 -12.94 -6.86 -8.20
N ALA A 122 -12.24 -7.70 -7.46
CA ALA A 122 -12.29 -9.14 -7.67
C ALA A 122 -13.70 -9.71 -7.43
N SER A 123 -14.16 -10.51 -8.39
CA SER A 123 -15.41 -11.27 -8.23
C SER A 123 -15.26 -12.35 -7.16
N GLY A 124 -16.31 -12.51 -6.37
CA GLY A 124 -16.38 -13.51 -5.30
C GLY A 124 -17.18 -12.99 -4.11
N SER A 125 -17.87 -13.91 -3.43
CA SER A 125 -18.72 -13.60 -2.28
C SER A 125 -17.95 -13.53 -0.96
N ASN A 126 -16.76 -14.12 -0.94
CA ASN A 126 -15.88 -14.16 0.23
C ASN A 126 -14.41 -13.97 -0.17
N MET A 127 -13.55 -13.76 0.84
CA MET A 127 -12.13 -13.49 0.64
C MET A 127 -11.42 -14.60 -0.15
N TRP A 128 -11.73 -15.86 0.15
CA TRP A 128 -11.09 -16.99 -0.52
C TRP A 128 -11.41 -17.04 -2.01
N GLU A 129 -12.68 -16.84 -2.38
CA GLU A 129 -13.09 -16.77 -3.78
C GLU A 129 -12.42 -15.61 -4.52
N LYS A 130 -12.38 -14.43 -3.90
CA LYS A 130 -11.69 -13.26 -4.45
C LYS A 130 -10.20 -13.55 -4.67
N TYR A 131 -9.54 -14.16 -3.69
CA TYR A 131 -8.13 -14.53 -3.79
C TYR A 131 -7.85 -15.53 -4.91
N GLU A 132 -8.65 -16.58 -5.04
CA GLU A 132 -8.52 -17.57 -6.11
C GLU A 132 -8.74 -16.93 -7.49
N ASN A 133 -9.74 -16.08 -7.64
CA ASN A 133 -10.01 -15.36 -8.88
C ASN A 133 -8.84 -14.46 -9.29
N LEU A 134 -8.26 -13.71 -8.37
CA LEU A 134 -7.06 -12.90 -8.61
C LEU A 134 -5.84 -13.73 -9.01
N LYS A 135 -5.71 -14.93 -8.47
CA LYS A 135 -4.62 -15.85 -8.81
C LYS A 135 -4.74 -16.35 -10.24
N PHE A 136 -5.96 -16.64 -10.70
CA PHE A 136 -6.21 -17.09 -12.08
C PHE A 136 -5.98 -15.98 -13.10
N ASP A 137 -6.31 -14.73 -12.78
CA ASP A 137 -6.09 -13.59 -13.68
C ASP A 137 -4.60 -13.32 -13.97
N ARG A 138 -3.70 -13.67 -13.05
CA ARG A 138 -2.25 -13.59 -13.26
C ARG A 138 -1.71 -14.65 -14.24
N ILE A 139 -2.47 -15.70 -14.51
CA ILE A 139 -2.04 -16.85 -15.32
C ILE A 139 -2.53 -16.69 -16.78
N LYS A 140 -3.38 -15.71 -17.07
CA LYS A 140 -3.76 -15.43 -18.47
C LYS A 140 -2.52 -14.93 -19.22
N PRO A 141 -1.97 -15.70 -20.19
CA PRO A 141 -0.87 -15.21 -21.02
C PRO A 141 -1.36 -13.97 -21.72
N GLY A 142 -0.52 -12.91 -21.69
CA GLY A 142 -0.81 -11.68 -22.43
C GLY A 142 -1.27 -12.01 -23.83
N LYS A 143 -2.35 -11.39 -24.29
CA LYS A 143 -2.71 -11.43 -25.70
C LYS A 143 -1.59 -10.75 -26.46
N GLU A 144 -0.84 -11.55 -27.22
CA GLU A 144 0.04 -11.08 -28.27
C GLU A 144 -0.74 -10.27 -29.30
#